data_a1718794456f8933f9f1419c238514e3
#
_entry.id   a1718794456f8933f9f1419c238514e3
#
_cell.length_a   1.000
_cell.length_b   1.000
_cell.length_c   1.000
_cell.angle_alpha   90.00
_cell.angle_beta   90.00
_cell.angle_gamma   90.00
#
_symmetry.space_group_name_H-M   'P 1'
#
loop_
_entity.id
_entity.type
_entity.pdbx_description
1 polymer ?
#
loop_
_entity_poly.entity_id
_entity_poly.type
_entity_poly.pdbx_seq_one_letter_code
_entity_poly.pdbx_strand_id
1 'polypeptide(L)'
;DEIYVVALAKRIPSEIQPYETVKDQVASDYRRSRSIETARRAGNDFARALADGLGTGKTFNEIVSGAHVKAVVLPPVSLSTTNVAHLEGLVNLNQFKNVAFDTQPGKASNFSPTADGGFVVYVEKRLPLDEAKISAELPAFTRLVRQARREEAINAWFQREASQSLRDTPLMQRQQPGGRS
;
A
#
# COMPACT_ATOMS: atom_id res chain seq x y z
N ASP A 1 -22.53 -4.88 16.58
CA ASP A 1 -22.32 -5.77 15.41
C ASP A 1 -23.68 -6.04 14.80
N GLU A 2 -23.89 -5.65 13.54
CA GLU A 2 -25.13 -5.89 12.82
C GLU A 2 -24.94 -7.14 11.93
N ILE A 3 -25.95 -8.01 11.91
CA ILE A 3 -25.95 -9.22 11.08
C ILE A 3 -26.89 -8.99 9.91
N TYR A 4 -26.35 -9.06 8.71
CA TYR A 4 -27.13 -8.94 7.48
C TYR A 4 -27.34 -10.31 6.83
N VAL A 5 -28.61 -10.62 6.52
CA VAL A 5 -28.98 -11.80 5.73
C VAL A 5 -29.28 -11.33 4.31
N VAL A 6 -28.51 -11.80 3.35
CA VAL A 6 -28.62 -11.42 1.94
C VAL A 6 -29.04 -12.62 1.12
N ALA A 7 -30.08 -12.46 0.28
CA ALA A 7 -30.51 -13.46 -0.68
C ALA A 7 -30.47 -12.89 -2.10
N LEU A 8 -30.01 -13.71 -3.06
CA LEU A 8 -30.01 -13.34 -4.47
C LEU A 8 -31.44 -13.42 -5.04
N ALA A 9 -32.04 -12.27 -5.33
CA ALA A 9 -33.38 -12.21 -5.90
C ALA A 9 -33.39 -12.55 -7.41
N LYS A 10 -32.40 -12.05 -8.18
CA LYS A 10 -32.33 -12.24 -9.64
C LYS A 10 -30.90 -12.10 -10.12
N ARG A 11 -30.50 -12.95 -11.04
CA ARG A 11 -29.26 -12.82 -11.83
C ARG A 11 -29.58 -12.10 -13.13
N ILE A 12 -29.01 -10.92 -13.34
CA ILE A 12 -29.13 -10.16 -14.57
C ILE A 12 -27.92 -10.52 -15.43
N PRO A 13 -28.11 -11.01 -16.69
CA PRO A 13 -26.99 -11.26 -17.59
C PRO A 13 -26.26 -9.96 -17.90
N SER A 14 -24.95 -10.05 -18.15
CA SER A 14 -24.17 -8.89 -18.60
C SER A 14 -24.54 -8.57 -20.04
N GLU A 15 -24.90 -7.31 -20.28
CA GLU A 15 -25.24 -6.79 -21.61
C GLU A 15 -24.23 -5.68 -21.97
N ILE A 16 -23.83 -5.66 -23.25
CA ILE A 16 -23.02 -4.57 -23.79
C ILE A 16 -23.97 -3.42 -24.09
N GLN A 17 -23.81 -2.32 -23.37
CA GLN A 17 -24.64 -1.13 -23.56
C GLN A 17 -24.29 -0.43 -24.89
N PRO A 18 -25.29 0.18 -25.59
CA PRO A 18 -25.02 0.99 -26.77
C PRO A 18 -24.04 2.12 -26.48
N TYR A 19 -23.15 2.41 -27.44
CA TYR A 19 -22.12 3.44 -27.29
C TYR A 19 -22.68 4.81 -26.88
N GLU A 20 -23.81 5.21 -27.43
CA GLU A 20 -24.44 6.49 -27.14
C GLU A 20 -24.80 6.65 -25.65
N THR A 21 -25.11 5.55 -24.99
CA THR A 21 -25.45 5.55 -23.55
C THR A 21 -24.22 5.68 -22.65
N VAL A 22 -23.07 5.21 -23.10
CA VAL A 22 -21.82 5.17 -22.32
C VAL A 22 -20.75 6.12 -22.80
N LYS A 23 -21.04 6.91 -23.83
CA LYS A 23 -20.08 7.81 -24.50
C LYS A 23 -19.35 8.74 -23.54
N ASP A 24 -20.08 9.40 -22.65
CA ASP A 24 -19.49 10.32 -21.68
C ASP A 24 -18.62 9.60 -20.66
N GLN A 25 -19.04 8.41 -20.23
CA GLN A 25 -18.25 7.56 -19.33
C GLN A 25 -16.95 7.12 -20.01
N VAL A 26 -17.03 6.63 -21.26
CA VAL A 26 -15.85 6.23 -22.04
C VAL A 26 -14.89 7.40 -22.25
N ALA A 27 -15.42 8.60 -22.56
CA ALA A 27 -14.60 9.79 -22.71
C ALA A 27 -13.89 10.19 -21.40
N SER A 28 -14.59 10.08 -20.26
CA SER A 28 -14.04 10.32 -18.94
C SER A 28 -12.94 9.32 -18.61
N ASP A 29 -13.20 8.03 -18.79
CA ASP A 29 -12.27 6.95 -18.51
C ASP A 29 -11.02 7.02 -19.38
N TYR A 30 -11.19 7.37 -20.66
CA TYR A 30 -10.07 7.61 -21.58
C TYR A 30 -9.19 8.78 -21.13
N ARG A 31 -9.80 9.92 -20.76
CA ARG A 31 -9.05 11.08 -20.26
C ARG A 31 -8.30 10.73 -18.99
N ARG A 32 -8.93 10.01 -18.05
CA ARG A 32 -8.30 9.55 -16.81
C ARG A 32 -7.13 8.62 -17.11
N SER A 33 -7.30 7.64 -17.97
CA SER A 33 -6.25 6.71 -18.37
C SER A 33 -5.04 7.44 -18.99
N ARG A 34 -5.31 8.40 -19.88
CA ARG A 34 -4.25 9.21 -20.51
C ARG A 34 -3.54 10.12 -19.53
N SER A 35 -4.26 10.71 -18.57
CA SER A 35 -3.67 11.54 -17.53
C SER A 35 -2.73 10.74 -16.63
N ILE A 36 -3.13 9.53 -16.24
CA ILE A 36 -2.30 8.62 -15.43
C ILE A 36 -1.04 8.20 -16.21
N GLU A 37 -1.18 7.87 -17.49
CA GLU A 37 -0.02 7.51 -18.33
C GLU A 37 0.97 8.67 -18.46
N THR A 38 0.46 9.88 -18.70
CA THR A 38 1.28 11.09 -18.81
C THR A 38 1.99 11.41 -17.46
N ALA A 39 1.26 11.32 -16.36
CA ALA A 39 1.83 11.51 -15.02
C ALA A 39 2.92 10.49 -14.71
N ARG A 40 2.70 9.23 -15.10
CA ARG A 40 3.68 8.15 -14.92
C ARG A 40 4.97 8.40 -15.72
N ARG A 41 4.87 8.84 -16.96
CA ARG A 41 6.04 9.20 -17.79
C ARG A 41 6.80 10.36 -17.15
N ALA A 42 6.11 11.47 -16.88
CA ALA A 42 6.71 12.64 -16.26
C ALA A 42 7.35 12.32 -14.89
N GLY A 43 6.70 11.49 -14.07
CA GLY A 43 7.23 11.06 -12.79
C GLY A 43 8.48 10.20 -12.90
N ASN A 44 8.54 9.28 -13.87
CA ASN A 44 9.75 8.49 -14.14
C ASN A 44 10.90 9.35 -14.66
N ASP A 45 10.61 10.29 -15.55
CA ASP A 45 11.62 11.20 -16.10
C ASP A 45 12.17 12.13 -15.00
N PHE A 46 11.29 12.63 -14.12
CA PHE A 46 11.70 13.39 -12.95
C PHE A 46 12.54 12.55 -11.97
N ALA A 47 12.14 11.31 -11.67
CA ALA A 47 12.90 10.44 -10.78
C ALA A 47 14.33 10.18 -11.31
N ARG A 48 14.48 9.97 -12.62
CA ARG A 48 15.81 9.85 -13.26
C ARG A 48 16.60 11.13 -13.16
N ALA A 49 16.00 12.26 -13.55
CA ALA A 49 16.67 13.56 -13.48
C ALA A 49 17.13 13.90 -12.05
N LEU A 50 16.33 13.51 -11.06
CA LEU A 50 16.67 13.68 -9.65
C LEU A 50 17.85 12.78 -9.25
N ALA A 51 17.82 11.50 -9.63
CA ALA A 51 18.92 10.56 -9.34
C ALA A 51 20.24 11.00 -10.00
N ASP A 52 20.18 11.38 -11.28
CA ASP A 52 21.34 11.85 -12.06
C ASP A 52 21.89 13.16 -11.49
N GLY A 53 21.01 14.10 -11.17
CA GLY A 53 21.38 15.38 -10.57
C GLY A 53 22.09 15.22 -9.23
N LEU A 54 21.54 14.39 -8.34
CA LEU A 54 22.16 14.05 -7.05
C LEU A 54 23.52 13.35 -7.26
N GLY A 55 23.61 12.45 -8.25
CA GLY A 55 24.86 11.77 -8.61
C GLY A 55 25.96 12.71 -9.14
N THR A 56 25.58 13.86 -9.73
CA THR A 56 26.50 14.88 -10.20
C THR A 56 26.80 15.98 -9.17
N GLY A 57 26.30 15.82 -7.93
CA GLY A 57 26.58 16.74 -6.82
C GLY A 57 25.66 17.94 -6.73
N LYS A 58 24.57 17.99 -7.51
CA LYS A 58 23.51 19.02 -7.34
C LYS A 58 22.72 18.75 -6.07
N THR A 59 22.24 19.82 -5.46
CA THR A 59 21.37 19.71 -4.30
C THR A 59 19.93 19.35 -4.72
N PHE A 60 19.18 18.68 -3.83
CA PHE A 60 17.77 18.38 -4.04
C PHE A 60 16.95 19.60 -4.42
N ASN A 61 17.15 20.73 -3.72
CA ASN A 61 16.41 21.97 -3.95
C ASN A 61 16.68 22.56 -5.35
N GLU A 62 17.90 22.53 -5.84
CA GLU A 62 18.24 23.02 -7.18
C GLU A 62 17.51 22.21 -8.27
N ILE A 63 17.45 20.87 -8.11
CA ILE A 63 16.81 19.99 -9.09
C ILE A 63 15.29 20.21 -9.08
N VAL A 64 14.68 20.25 -7.90
CA VAL A 64 13.24 20.45 -7.74
C VAL A 64 12.80 21.81 -8.28
N SER A 65 13.55 22.87 -7.99
CA SER A 65 13.26 24.21 -8.49
C SER A 65 13.37 24.28 -10.02
N GLY A 66 14.38 23.62 -10.60
CA GLY A 66 14.55 23.55 -12.05
C GLY A 66 13.46 22.74 -12.77
N ALA A 67 12.88 21.76 -12.10
CA ALA A 67 11.80 20.95 -12.63
C ALA A 67 10.40 21.54 -12.39
N HIS A 68 10.29 22.69 -11.70
CA HIS A 68 9.03 23.32 -11.32
C HIS A 68 8.08 22.41 -10.54
N VAL A 69 8.62 21.45 -9.77
CA VAL A 69 7.86 20.53 -8.94
C VAL A 69 7.80 21.05 -7.51
N LYS A 70 6.63 20.93 -6.88
CA LYS A 70 6.47 21.30 -5.48
C LYS A 70 6.90 20.15 -4.57
N ALA A 71 8.00 20.33 -3.85
CA ALA A 71 8.39 19.40 -2.80
C ALA A 71 7.59 19.65 -1.51
N VAL A 72 7.23 18.58 -0.84
CA VAL A 72 6.60 18.61 0.49
C VAL A 72 7.62 18.07 1.49
N VAL A 73 8.00 18.93 2.44
CA VAL A 73 8.90 18.52 3.53
C VAL A 73 8.09 17.84 4.61
N LEU A 74 8.50 16.63 4.98
CA LEU A 74 7.81 15.82 5.98
C LEU A 74 8.61 15.78 7.29
N PRO A 75 7.93 15.69 8.44
CA PRO A 75 8.59 15.42 9.70
C PRO A 75 9.27 14.05 9.69
N PRO A 76 10.15 13.75 10.67
CA PRO A 76 10.72 12.43 10.81
C PRO A 76 9.63 11.34 10.94
N VAL A 77 9.76 10.30 10.12
CA VAL A 77 8.80 9.20 10.05
C VAL A 77 9.45 7.89 10.52
N SER A 78 8.71 7.10 11.29
CA SER A 78 9.09 5.76 11.72
C SER A 78 8.10 4.72 11.20
N LEU A 79 8.43 3.44 11.30
CA LEU A 79 7.50 2.36 10.96
C LEU A 79 6.23 2.38 11.82
N SER A 80 6.31 2.86 13.05
CA SER A 80 5.18 2.99 13.98
C SER A 80 4.34 4.28 13.75
N THR A 81 4.77 5.22 12.91
CA THR A 81 4.00 6.43 12.60
C THR A 81 2.66 6.04 11.97
N THR A 82 1.55 6.50 12.54
CA THR A 82 0.19 6.17 12.07
C THR A 82 -0.43 7.26 11.20
N ASN A 83 0.10 8.48 11.30
CA ASN A 83 -0.37 9.62 10.53
C ASN A 83 0.81 10.53 10.15
N VAL A 84 0.78 11.08 8.93
CA VAL A 84 1.72 12.10 8.47
C VAL A 84 0.90 13.21 7.83
N ALA A 85 0.86 14.37 8.49
CA ALA A 85 0.25 15.57 7.94
C ALA A 85 0.81 15.81 6.52
N HIS A 86 0.00 16.32 5.61
CA HIS A 86 0.30 16.53 4.19
C HIS A 86 0.32 15.30 3.28
N LEU A 87 0.25 14.05 3.79
CA LEU A 87 0.09 12.85 2.97
C LEU A 87 -1.35 12.32 2.96
N GLU A 88 -2.20 12.80 3.86
CA GLU A 88 -3.60 12.36 3.97
C GLU A 88 -4.35 12.60 2.66
N GLY A 89 -5.01 11.56 2.16
CA GLY A 89 -5.76 11.60 0.90
C GLY A 89 -4.92 11.64 -0.38
N LEU A 90 -3.60 11.83 -0.29
CA LEU A 90 -2.72 11.88 -1.46
C LEU A 90 -2.01 10.55 -1.71
N VAL A 91 -1.54 9.90 -0.64
CA VAL A 91 -0.73 8.68 -0.73
C VAL A 91 -1.11 7.71 0.38
N ASN A 92 -1.13 6.43 0.07
CA ASN A 92 -1.26 5.40 1.09
C ASN A 92 -0.01 5.40 1.99
N LEU A 93 -0.20 5.56 3.30
CA LEU A 93 0.90 5.68 4.26
C LEU A 93 1.82 4.45 4.28
N ASN A 94 1.27 3.24 4.11
CA ASN A 94 2.08 2.02 4.08
C ASN A 94 2.93 1.97 2.81
N GLN A 95 2.35 2.35 1.65
CA GLN A 95 3.10 2.46 0.40
C GLN A 95 4.23 3.49 0.52
N PHE A 96 3.94 4.66 1.09
CA PHE A 96 4.95 5.70 1.35
C PHE A 96 6.07 5.16 2.25
N LYS A 97 5.74 4.51 3.38
CA LYS A 97 6.73 3.94 4.30
C LYS A 97 7.63 2.92 3.60
N ASN A 98 7.06 2.00 2.85
CA ASN A 98 7.85 0.99 2.13
C ASN A 98 8.87 1.67 1.22
N VAL A 99 8.44 2.64 0.39
CA VAL A 99 9.34 3.37 -0.50
C VAL A 99 10.39 4.18 0.28
N ALA A 100 10.00 4.86 1.35
CA ALA A 100 10.91 5.70 2.13
C ALA A 100 11.98 4.89 2.88
N PHE A 101 11.62 3.72 3.42
CA PHE A 101 12.56 2.87 4.17
C PHE A 101 13.45 2.02 3.26
N ASP A 102 13.02 1.72 2.03
CA ASP A 102 13.84 1.06 1.00
C ASP A 102 14.85 2.03 0.35
N THR A 103 14.58 3.33 0.43
CA THR A 103 15.46 4.36 -0.16
C THR A 103 16.62 4.67 0.77
N GLN A 104 17.84 4.71 0.22
CA GLN A 104 19.06 5.06 0.98
C GLN A 104 19.10 6.56 1.31
N PRO A 105 19.68 6.95 2.46
CA PRO A 105 19.91 8.35 2.79
C PRO A 105 20.73 9.07 1.69
N GLY A 106 20.35 10.30 1.39
CA GLY A 106 20.95 11.11 0.33
C GLY A 106 20.51 10.72 -1.08
N LYS A 107 19.58 9.76 -1.24
CA LYS A 107 19.08 9.31 -2.54
C LYS A 107 17.59 9.53 -2.70
N ALA A 108 17.16 9.51 -3.95
CA ALA A 108 15.76 9.51 -4.35
C ALA A 108 15.28 8.10 -4.69
N SER A 109 14.01 7.83 -4.43
CA SER A 109 13.33 6.61 -4.85
C SER A 109 13.02 6.64 -6.35
N ASN A 110 12.68 5.49 -6.91
CA ASN A 110 11.95 5.44 -8.16
C ASN A 110 10.55 6.07 -8.02
N PHE A 111 9.94 6.43 -9.15
CA PHE A 111 8.56 6.87 -9.17
C PHE A 111 7.62 5.76 -8.71
N SER A 112 6.80 6.05 -7.70
CA SER A 112 5.81 5.14 -7.15
C SER A 112 4.41 5.58 -7.58
N PRO A 113 3.69 4.81 -8.41
CA PRO A 113 2.37 5.19 -8.89
C PRO A 113 1.31 5.06 -7.79
N THR A 114 0.31 5.95 -7.83
CA THR A 114 -0.92 5.90 -7.04
C THR A 114 -2.14 5.85 -7.97
N ALA A 115 -3.35 5.80 -7.42
CA ALA A 115 -4.58 5.76 -8.22
C ALA A 115 -4.76 7.00 -9.12
N ASP A 116 -4.30 8.17 -8.67
CA ASP A 116 -4.52 9.45 -9.35
C ASP A 116 -3.21 10.16 -9.75
N GLY A 117 -2.08 9.47 -9.70
CA GLY A 117 -0.78 10.05 -10.05
C GLY A 117 0.39 9.21 -9.56
N GLY A 118 1.20 9.79 -8.67
CA GLY A 118 2.31 9.10 -8.03
C GLY A 118 3.23 10.05 -7.30
N PHE A 119 4.28 9.51 -6.69
CA PHE A 119 5.23 10.27 -5.90
C PHE A 119 6.65 9.73 -6.03
N VAL A 120 7.61 10.57 -5.71
CA VAL A 120 9.03 10.23 -5.54
C VAL A 120 9.41 10.68 -4.14
N VAL A 121 10.16 9.87 -3.42
CA VAL A 121 10.65 10.17 -2.07
C VAL A 121 12.14 10.47 -2.15
N TYR A 122 12.56 11.58 -1.56
CA TYR A 122 13.96 11.86 -1.27
C TYR A 122 14.20 11.70 0.23
N VAL A 123 15.14 10.84 0.60
CA VAL A 123 15.52 10.62 1.99
C VAL A 123 16.75 11.46 2.31
N GLU A 124 16.55 12.55 3.01
CA GLU A 124 17.67 13.43 3.39
C GLU A 124 18.68 12.72 4.29
N LYS A 125 18.17 12.14 5.38
CA LYS A 125 19.00 11.41 6.35
C LYS A 125 18.18 10.39 7.14
N ARG A 126 18.88 9.41 7.66
CA ARG A 126 18.31 8.48 8.65
C ARG A 126 18.76 8.91 10.03
N LEU A 127 17.80 9.16 10.92
CA LEU A 127 18.10 9.55 12.28
C LEU A 127 18.63 8.34 13.06
N PRO A 128 19.59 8.55 13.97
CA PRO A 128 20.06 7.49 14.87
C PRO A 128 18.92 7.00 15.76
N LEU A 129 19.00 5.75 16.15
CA LEU A 129 18.05 5.16 17.09
C LEU A 129 18.31 5.73 18.48
N ASP A 130 17.24 6.05 19.20
CA ASP A 130 17.27 6.42 20.60
C ASP A 130 17.36 5.15 21.46
N GLU A 131 18.57 4.77 21.85
CA GLU A 131 18.83 3.54 22.63
C GLU A 131 18.15 3.57 24.01
N ALA A 132 18.03 4.73 24.62
CA ALA A 132 17.35 4.88 25.91
C ALA A 132 15.85 4.58 25.76
N LYS A 133 15.23 5.12 24.71
CA LYS A 133 13.82 4.85 24.39
C LYS A 133 13.58 3.40 24.02
N ILE A 134 14.46 2.80 23.22
CA ILE A 134 14.39 1.37 22.86
C ILE A 134 14.45 0.52 24.13
N SER A 135 15.41 0.77 25.00
CA SER A 135 15.57 0.01 26.25
C SER A 135 14.34 0.13 27.17
N ALA A 136 13.72 1.30 27.23
CA ALA A 136 12.50 1.53 28.01
C ALA A 136 11.27 0.83 27.40
N GLU A 137 11.13 0.80 26.08
CA GLU A 137 9.96 0.24 25.39
C GLU A 137 10.08 -1.28 25.13
N LEU A 138 11.30 -1.83 25.08
CA LEU A 138 11.58 -3.23 24.76
C LEU A 138 10.80 -4.25 25.61
N PRO A 139 10.64 -4.08 26.95
CA PRO A 139 9.86 -5.02 27.76
C PRO A 139 8.37 -5.05 27.37
N ALA A 140 7.80 -3.89 27.06
CA ALA A 140 6.40 -3.78 26.62
C ALA A 140 6.19 -4.41 25.24
N PHE A 141 7.07 -4.11 24.31
CA PHE A 141 7.08 -4.70 22.97
C PHE A 141 7.23 -6.24 23.02
N THR A 142 8.16 -6.73 23.84
CA THR A 142 8.37 -8.18 24.00
C THR A 142 7.13 -8.88 24.53
N ARG A 143 6.41 -8.28 25.48
CA ARG A 143 5.13 -8.82 25.98
C ARG A 143 4.08 -8.88 24.87
N LEU A 144 3.94 -7.82 24.10
CA LEU A 144 2.98 -7.72 23.00
C LEU A 144 3.26 -8.77 21.91
N VAL A 145 4.52 -8.94 21.51
CA VAL A 145 4.92 -9.97 20.52
C VAL A 145 4.66 -11.38 21.06
N ARG A 146 4.95 -11.64 22.35
CA ARG A 146 4.67 -12.95 22.97
C ARG A 146 3.18 -13.24 23.01
N GLN A 147 2.35 -12.23 23.31
CA GLN A 147 0.90 -12.40 23.29
C GLN A 147 0.39 -12.69 21.87
N ALA A 148 0.78 -11.91 20.86
CA ALA A 148 0.40 -12.13 19.48
C ALA A 148 0.80 -13.53 18.98
N ARG A 149 2.02 -13.98 19.27
CA ARG A 149 2.47 -15.33 18.91
C ARG A 149 1.72 -16.43 19.63
N ARG A 150 1.31 -16.19 20.86
CA ARG A 150 0.49 -17.15 21.63
C ARG A 150 -0.90 -17.29 21.00
N GLU A 151 -1.52 -16.18 20.63
CA GLU A 151 -2.83 -16.16 19.93
C GLU A 151 -2.74 -16.85 18.57
N GLU A 152 -1.69 -16.57 17.79
CA GLU A 152 -1.42 -17.24 16.53
C GLU A 152 -1.26 -18.76 16.69
N ALA A 153 -0.48 -19.19 17.67
CA ALA A 153 -0.27 -20.60 17.97
C ALA A 153 -1.57 -21.32 18.39
N ILE A 154 -2.40 -20.66 19.22
CA ILE A 154 -3.71 -21.19 19.64
C ILE A 154 -4.63 -21.30 18.43
N ASN A 155 -4.70 -20.27 17.59
CA ASN A 155 -5.52 -20.29 16.38
C ASN A 155 -5.06 -21.37 15.40
N ALA A 156 -3.75 -21.50 15.17
CA ALA A 156 -3.18 -22.54 14.31
C ALA A 156 -3.45 -23.95 14.85
N TRP A 157 -3.35 -24.14 16.16
CA TRP A 157 -3.70 -25.40 16.82
C TRP A 157 -5.20 -25.70 16.65
N PHE A 158 -6.05 -24.71 16.95
CA PHE A 158 -7.50 -24.87 16.84
C PHE A 158 -7.93 -25.21 15.39
N GLN A 159 -7.38 -24.53 14.40
CA GLN A 159 -7.64 -24.80 12.98
C GLN A 159 -7.22 -26.24 12.60
N ARG A 160 -6.09 -26.70 13.12
CA ARG A 160 -5.61 -28.07 12.89
C ARG A 160 -6.53 -29.10 13.52
N GLU A 161 -6.88 -28.91 14.79
CA GLU A 161 -7.78 -29.81 15.50
C GLU A 161 -9.18 -29.83 14.89
N ALA A 162 -9.72 -28.64 14.56
CA ALA A 162 -11.02 -28.55 13.88
C ALA A 162 -11.03 -29.27 12.54
N SER A 163 -9.98 -29.08 11.73
CA SER A 163 -9.88 -29.74 10.41
C SER A 163 -9.69 -31.26 10.53
N GLN A 164 -9.03 -31.76 11.59
CA GLN A 164 -8.90 -33.17 11.84
C GLN A 164 -10.21 -33.80 12.40
N SER A 165 -10.78 -33.17 13.42
CA SER A 165 -11.97 -33.70 14.13
C SER A 165 -13.25 -33.56 13.30
N LEU A 166 -13.35 -32.57 12.40
CA LEU A 166 -14.52 -32.34 11.56
C LEU A 166 -14.43 -33.06 10.20
N ARG A 167 -13.29 -33.67 9.87
CA ARG A 167 -13.02 -34.25 8.55
C ARG A 167 -14.04 -35.34 8.16
N ASP A 168 -14.50 -36.09 9.13
CA ASP A 168 -15.43 -37.19 8.94
C ASP A 168 -16.90 -36.83 9.20
N THR A 169 -17.18 -35.52 9.41
CA THR A 169 -18.55 -35.07 9.64
C THR A 169 -19.33 -34.91 8.34
N PRO A 170 -20.65 -35.17 8.32
CA PRO A 170 -21.48 -35.02 7.13
C PRO A 170 -21.49 -33.61 6.52
N LEU A 171 -21.17 -32.60 7.31
CA LEU A 171 -21.07 -31.19 6.89
C LEU A 171 -19.88 -30.95 5.96
N MET A 172 -18.71 -31.50 6.30
CA MET A 172 -17.49 -31.36 5.49
C MET A 172 -17.52 -32.23 4.24
N GLN A 173 -18.18 -33.40 4.31
CA GLN A 173 -18.36 -34.30 3.13
C GLN A 173 -19.24 -33.66 2.05
N ARG A 174 -20.16 -32.77 2.42
CA ARG A 174 -20.99 -32.00 1.47
C ARG A 174 -20.26 -30.83 0.79
N GLN A 175 -19.15 -30.37 1.33
CA GLN A 175 -18.37 -29.27 0.77
C GLN A 175 -17.23 -29.71 -0.18
N GLN A 176 -16.96 -31.02 -0.28
CA GLN A 176 -16.08 -31.53 -1.32
C GLN A 176 -16.85 -31.51 -2.65
N PRO A 177 -16.47 -30.70 -3.64
CA PRO A 177 -17.06 -30.75 -4.97
C PRO A 177 -16.76 -32.15 -5.52
N GLY A 178 -17.84 -32.90 -5.76
CA GLY A 178 -17.79 -34.29 -6.09
C GLY A 178 -16.80 -34.63 -7.19
N GLY A 179 -15.86 -35.46 -6.86
CA GLY A 179 -15.24 -36.35 -7.81
C GLY A 179 -16.33 -37.30 -8.34
N ARG A 180 -16.83 -36.99 -9.53
CA ARG A 180 -17.59 -37.94 -10.34
C ARG A 180 -16.76 -38.24 -11.58
N SER A 181 -16.39 -39.48 -11.61
CA SER A 181 -16.02 -40.29 -12.79
C SER A 181 -16.92 -40.01 -13.97
#